data_484940e68a343974a82a4d47e99a151c
#
_entry.id   484940e68a343974a82a4d47e99a151c
#
_cell.length_a   1.000
_cell.length_b   1.000
_cell.length_c   1.000
_cell.angle_alpha   90.00
_cell.angle_beta   90.00
_cell.angle_gamma   90.00
#
_symmetry.space_group_name_H-M   'P 1'
#
loop_
_entity.id
_entity.type
_entity.pdbx_description
1 polymer ?
#
loop_
_entity_poly.entity_id
_entity_poly.type
_entity_poly.pdbx_seq_one_letter_code
_entity_poly.pdbx_strand_id
1 'polypeptide(L)'
;MTHFVQDVKDIWRLAYPYFRRRTPGEIHLWFIGPIRMPENWIGLGLLASVVALEIGASYMAKLLNNWSQGFGDAIQQKDWPAFLASLGEFTLIVTPYIIVYSYNNYLNQVLQVRWRKSMTDDFVDRWLSPAQHFRMRLVAGPADNPDQRISEDIHSFVGNTMVLGVGFFGNLLRLVIFLQVLWVLSTAFPMTSFRLSFNIPGYLVWLAVIYAGLGTSITYLIGRRLVSLKFNQERFEANFRFGMARIRENSEQIALLGGEAAERTVLRERYGSILGNVYGVVRLTLRLNFFSFFFSQFSAIFPYLLLGPAFFFGTATYGTLMRSVSTFGRVQDGLTWFADTFQQLANYRAIVQRLTSFEAVMAASDAAAAVKPNIAIRSTSAEAFAAEGVVVSLPDRTPLSSAPAFSLRSGDRVLLSGRSGSGKTTLLRAFSGVWPYGEGRIEVPDGTRTLVLPQRSYLPLGTLRQALSYPRTLDAYDDGTVRDVLGAVGLGHLGDELDEADNWPQRLSGGEQQRLGVARAILSKPDWLFLDEATSALDVAAEVALYETLIHRLPGAGIVSITHGDTLDVFHNRRVEMARGPGGLFQAADVLPQAAE
;
A
#
# COMPACT_ATOMS: atom_id res chain seq x y z
N MET A 1 26.77 -7.36 6.95
CA MET A 1 26.67 -6.14 7.78
C MET A 1 26.13 -4.95 7.00
N THR A 2 26.58 -4.67 5.79
CA THR A 2 26.12 -3.56 4.94
C THR A 2 24.61 -3.57 4.64
N HIS A 3 24.00 -4.73 4.34
CA HIS A 3 22.57 -4.84 4.08
C HIS A 3 21.70 -4.55 5.30
N PHE A 4 22.08 -4.99 6.48
CA PHE A 4 21.33 -4.72 7.72
C PHE A 4 21.29 -3.23 8.06
N VAL A 5 22.44 -2.55 7.92
CA VAL A 5 22.51 -1.09 8.16
C VAL A 5 21.63 -0.33 7.16
N GLN A 6 21.58 -0.79 5.91
CA GLN A 6 20.70 -0.18 4.90
C GLN A 6 19.22 -0.40 5.25
N ASP A 7 18.83 -1.62 5.62
CA ASP A 7 17.45 -1.94 6.03
C ASP A 7 17.01 -1.04 7.20
N VAL A 8 17.86 -0.84 8.21
CA VAL A 8 17.57 0.05 9.35
C VAL A 8 17.41 1.52 8.91
N LYS A 9 18.23 1.99 7.99
CA LYS A 9 18.10 3.34 7.42
C LYS A 9 16.80 3.51 6.65
N ASP A 10 16.40 2.51 5.87
CA ASP A 10 15.18 2.53 5.09
C ASP A 10 13.93 2.49 6.00
N ILE A 11 13.95 1.68 7.05
CA ILE A 11 12.90 1.67 8.07
C ILE A 11 12.78 3.05 8.73
N TRP A 12 13.92 3.62 9.13
CA TRP A 12 13.92 4.94 9.76
C TRP A 12 13.43 6.04 8.82
N ARG A 13 13.81 6.01 7.55
CA ARG A 13 13.34 6.95 6.52
C ARG A 13 11.81 6.93 6.37
N LEU A 14 11.21 5.74 6.37
CA LEU A 14 9.76 5.57 6.27
C LEU A 14 9.02 5.93 7.56
N ALA A 15 9.62 5.65 8.72
CA ALA A 15 9.01 5.87 10.03
C ALA A 15 9.11 7.32 10.52
N TYR A 16 10.26 7.95 10.30
CA TYR A 16 10.60 9.25 10.87
C TYR A 16 9.64 10.40 10.53
N PRO A 17 9.09 10.51 9.30
CA PRO A 17 8.17 11.59 8.94
C PRO A 17 6.97 11.70 9.87
N TYR A 18 6.39 10.59 10.32
CA TYR A 18 5.27 10.59 11.27
C TYR A 18 5.63 11.30 12.58
N PHE A 19 6.77 10.96 13.15
CA PHE A 19 7.22 11.53 14.44
C PHE A 19 7.72 12.98 14.34
N ARG A 20 7.71 13.59 13.16
CA ARG A 20 8.11 14.98 12.93
C ARG A 20 6.96 15.87 12.44
N ARG A 21 5.84 15.30 12.07
CA ARG A 21 4.69 16.00 11.50
C ARG A 21 4.02 16.88 12.54
N ARG A 22 3.99 18.20 12.31
CA ARG A 22 3.42 19.20 13.21
C ARG A 22 1.97 19.58 12.89
N THR A 23 1.23 18.74 12.18
CA THR A 23 -0.20 18.99 11.95
C THR A 23 -0.96 18.93 13.27
N PRO A 24 -1.98 19.79 13.48
CA PRO A 24 -2.83 19.72 14.66
C PRO A 24 -3.53 18.36 14.70
N GLY A 25 -3.44 17.70 15.84
CA GLY A 25 -4.08 16.42 16.12
C GLY A 25 -4.96 16.52 17.35
N GLU A 26 -5.96 15.66 17.41
CA GLU A 26 -6.81 15.48 18.58
C GLU A 26 -6.83 14.00 18.96
N ILE A 27 -6.61 13.69 20.24
CA ILE A 27 -6.66 12.33 20.75
C ILE A 27 -7.71 12.22 21.85
N HIS A 28 -8.58 11.21 21.73
CA HIS A 28 -9.53 10.82 22.76
C HIS A 28 -9.02 9.53 23.40
N LEU A 29 -8.62 9.62 24.65
CA LEU A 29 -8.30 8.43 25.46
C LEU A 29 -9.49 8.14 26.37
N TRP A 30 -9.81 6.87 26.57
CA TRP A 30 -11.06 6.41 27.19
C TRP A 30 -11.43 7.11 28.52
N PHE A 31 -10.44 7.49 29.33
CA PHE A 31 -10.69 8.20 30.62
C PHE A 31 -10.23 9.67 30.62
N ILE A 32 -9.72 10.19 29.50
CA ILE A 32 -9.21 11.55 29.41
C ILE A 32 -9.94 12.22 28.25
N GLY A 33 -10.49 13.40 28.51
CA GLY A 33 -11.16 14.18 27.48
C GLY A 33 -10.26 14.48 26.27
N PRO A 34 -10.81 15.11 25.23
CA PRO A 34 -10.06 15.38 24.00
C PRO A 34 -8.84 16.26 24.29
N ILE A 35 -7.65 15.75 23.98
CA ILE A 35 -6.39 16.48 24.09
C ILE A 35 -6.00 16.95 22.69
N ARG A 36 -5.86 18.26 22.51
CA ARG A 36 -5.42 18.86 21.25
C ARG A 36 -3.94 19.23 21.35
N MET A 37 -3.13 18.60 20.52
CA MET A 37 -1.69 18.88 20.41
C MET A 37 -1.17 18.48 19.04
N PRO A 38 0.04 18.93 18.63
CA PRO A 38 0.65 18.49 17.38
C PRO A 38 0.80 16.97 17.31
N GLU A 39 0.55 16.39 16.13
CA GLU A 39 0.52 14.93 15.92
C GLU A 39 1.83 14.23 16.32
N ASN A 40 2.98 14.88 16.11
CA ASN A 40 4.28 14.34 16.52
C ASN A 40 4.39 14.15 18.05
N TRP A 41 3.84 15.07 18.85
CA TRP A 41 3.83 14.92 20.32
C TRP A 41 2.88 13.82 20.77
N ILE A 42 1.72 13.67 20.09
CA ILE A 42 0.81 12.55 20.34
C ILE A 42 1.52 11.23 20.05
N GLY A 43 2.15 11.11 18.88
CA GLY A 43 2.87 9.89 18.47
C GLY A 43 4.01 9.52 19.42
N LEU A 44 4.84 10.51 19.79
CA LEU A 44 5.95 10.30 20.73
C LEU A 44 5.43 9.98 22.14
N GLY A 45 4.38 10.65 22.60
CA GLY A 45 3.76 10.37 23.90
C GLY A 45 3.16 8.97 23.98
N LEU A 46 2.47 8.52 22.93
CA LEU A 46 1.94 7.16 22.82
C LEU A 46 3.07 6.12 22.82
N LEU A 47 4.13 6.35 22.03
CA LEU A 47 5.28 5.44 21.99
C LEU A 47 5.97 5.34 23.36
N ALA A 48 6.21 6.49 24.02
CA ALA A 48 6.81 6.53 25.34
C ALA A 48 5.93 5.82 26.37
N SER A 49 4.60 5.99 26.31
CA SER A 49 3.65 5.31 27.20
C SER A 49 3.65 3.79 26.96
N VAL A 50 3.67 3.33 25.70
CA VAL A 50 3.77 1.90 25.37
C VAL A 50 5.07 1.31 25.92
N VAL A 51 6.20 1.98 25.74
CA VAL A 51 7.50 1.53 26.29
C VAL A 51 7.48 1.49 27.81
N ALA A 52 6.93 2.51 28.47
CA ALA A 52 6.83 2.57 29.93
C ALA A 52 5.93 1.44 30.48
N LEU A 53 4.80 1.17 29.82
CA LEU A 53 3.90 0.07 30.20
C LEU A 53 4.55 -1.30 29.95
N GLU A 54 5.37 -1.47 28.92
CA GLU A 54 6.13 -2.70 28.66
C GLU A 54 7.18 -2.96 29.76
N ILE A 55 7.84 -1.90 30.25
CA ILE A 55 8.74 -1.98 31.41
C ILE A 55 7.94 -2.38 32.65
N GLY A 56 6.79 -1.76 32.89
CA GLY A 56 5.89 -2.10 34.00
C GLY A 56 5.42 -3.55 33.96
N ALA A 57 4.97 -4.01 32.79
CA ALA A 57 4.54 -5.39 32.57
C ALA A 57 5.68 -6.40 32.84
N SER A 58 6.89 -6.09 32.41
CA SER A 58 8.09 -6.92 32.65
C SER A 58 8.45 -7.00 34.14
N TYR A 59 8.30 -5.89 34.88
CA TYR A 59 8.50 -5.85 36.32
C TYR A 59 7.42 -6.66 37.06
N MET A 60 6.14 -6.51 36.68
CA MET A 60 5.05 -7.33 37.28
C MET A 60 5.24 -8.82 37.01
N ALA A 61 5.74 -9.20 35.83
CA ALA A 61 6.10 -10.58 35.54
C ALA A 61 7.20 -11.13 36.48
N LYS A 62 8.17 -10.29 36.88
CA LYS A 62 9.18 -10.63 37.88
C LYS A 62 8.57 -10.80 39.28
N LEU A 63 7.67 -9.91 39.70
CA LEU A 63 6.97 -10.01 40.97
C LEU A 63 6.15 -11.31 41.03
N LEU A 64 5.43 -11.64 39.97
CA LEU A 64 4.67 -12.89 39.89
C LEU A 64 5.55 -14.14 39.96
N ASN A 65 6.75 -14.07 39.38
CA ASN A 65 7.74 -15.15 39.52
C ASN A 65 8.29 -15.29 40.96
N ASN A 66 8.50 -14.17 41.66
CA ASN A 66 8.90 -14.19 43.07
C ASN A 66 7.77 -14.75 43.96
N TRP A 67 6.52 -14.30 43.72
CA TRP A 67 5.34 -14.81 44.43
C TRP A 67 5.22 -16.34 44.35
N SER A 68 5.54 -16.95 43.20
CA SER A 68 5.44 -18.40 43.01
C SER A 68 6.31 -19.19 43.99
N GLN A 69 7.40 -18.61 44.52
CA GLN A 69 8.23 -19.22 45.56
C GLN A 69 7.50 -19.25 46.89
N GLY A 70 7.00 -18.10 47.38
CA GLY A 70 6.28 -18.01 48.64
C GLY A 70 5.04 -18.91 48.68
N PHE A 71 4.29 -18.92 47.56
CA PHE A 71 3.14 -19.82 47.39
C PHE A 71 3.53 -21.30 47.48
N GLY A 72 4.61 -21.71 46.79
CA GLY A 72 5.10 -23.09 46.86
C GLY A 72 5.60 -23.49 48.25
N ASP A 73 6.29 -22.59 48.97
CA ASP A 73 6.78 -22.82 50.31
C ASP A 73 5.64 -22.96 51.33
N ALA A 74 4.57 -22.12 51.21
CA ALA A 74 3.36 -22.25 52.06
C ALA A 74 2.66 -23.61 51.86
N ILE A 75 2.59 -24.12 50.63
CA ILE A 75 2.03 -25.45 50.32
C ILE A 75 2.89 -26.54 50.95
N GLN A 76 4.22 -26.47 50.81
CA GLN A 76 5.13 -27.46 51.37
C GLN A 76 5.02 -27.55 52.90
N GLN A 77 4.92 -26.40 53.56
CA GLN A 77 4.82 -26.30 55.02
C GLN A 77 3.40 -26.58 55.53
N LYS A 78 2.40 -26.70 54.64
CA LYS A 78 0.96 -26.84 54.98
C LYS A 78 0.46 -25.69 55.86
N ASP A 79 1.05 -24.49 55.67
CA ASP A 79 0.69 -23.27 56.39
C ASP A 79 -0.50 -22.61 55.74
N TRP A 80 -1.71 -22.83 56.30
CA TRP A 80 -2.96 -22.29 55.78
C TRP A 80 -3.05 -20.76 55.80
N PRO A 81 -2.63 -20.06 56.90
CA PRO A 81 -2.54 -18.60 56.90
C PRO A 81 -1.63 -18.03 55.82
N ALA A 82 -0.42 -18.57 55.65
CA ALA A 82 0.53 -18.15 54.62
C ALA A 82 0.00 -18.42 53.21
N PHE A 83 -0.72 -19.53 52.99
CA PHE A 83 -1.37 -19.84 51.72
C PHE A 83 -2.44 -18.82 51.39
N LEU A 84 -3.34 -18.44 52.31
CA LEU A 84 -4.35 -17.40 52.08
C LEU A 84 -3.72 -16.02 51.85
N ALA A 85 -2.68 -15.68 52.59
CA ALA A 85 -1.94 -14.43 52.36
C ALA A 85 -1.33 -14.38 50.96
N SER A 86 -0.77 -15.49 50.47
CA SER A 86 -0.24 -15.62 49.10
C SER A 86 -1.31 -15.39 48.04
N LEU A 87 -2.54 -15.89 48.23
CA LEU A 87 -3.66 -15.62 47.29
C LEU A 87 -4.03 -14.13 47.27
N GLY A 88 -3.99 -13.46 48.43
CA GLY A 88 -4.16 -12.00 48.51
C GLY A 88 -3.06 -11.25 47.76
N GLU A 89 -1.79 -11.62 47.96
CA GLU A 89 -0.65 -11.07 47.26
C GLU A 89 -0.75 -11.26 45.73
N PHE A 90 -1.15 -12.48 45.29
CA PHE A 90 -1.40 -12.75 43.88
C PHE A 90 -2.40 -11.75 43.26
N THR A 91 -3.52 -11.52 43.93
CA THR A 91 -4.56 -10.61 43.47
C THR A 91 -4.04 -9.17 43.36
N LEU A 92 -3.22 -8.73 44.36
CA LEU A 92 -2.59 -7.42 44.35
C LEU A 92 -1.57 -7.25 43.21
N ILE A 93 -0.90 -8.30 42.77
CA ILE A 93 0.06 -8.26 41.66
C ILE A 93 -0.66 -8.40 40.31
N VAL A 94 -1.61 -9.33 40.19
CA VAL A 94 -2.24 -9.69 38.92
C VAL A 94 -3.21 -8.59 38.44
N THR A 95 -3.95 -7.95 39.37
CA THR A 95 -4.90 -6.91 38.97
C THR A 95 -4.24 -5.72 38.26
N PRO A 96 -3.18 -5.09 38.83
CA PRO A 96 -2.44 -4.05 38.09
C PRO A 96 -1.77 -4.60 36.83
N TYR A 97 -1.29 -5.84 36.82
CA TYR A 97 -0.67 -6.44 35.65
C TYR A 97 -1.63 -6.55 34.48
N ILE A 98 -2.89 -6.99 34.73
CA ILE A 98 -3.92 -7.06 33.70
C ILE A 98 -4.23 -5.66 33.15
N ILE A 99 -4.33 -4.65 34.02
CA ILE A 99 -4.57 -3.26 33.61
C ILE A 99 -3.43 -2.76 32.73
N VAL A 100 -2.19 -2.89 33.18
CA VAL A 100 -0.98 -2.46 32.44
C VAL A 100 -0.91 -3.15 31.07
N TYR A 101 -1.12 -4.47 31.03
CA TYR A 101 -1.09 -5.25 29.79
C TYR A 101 -2.20 -4.83 28.82
N SER A 102 -3.42 -4.65 29.32
CA SER A 102 -4.57 -4.25 28.50
C SER A 102 -4.39 -2.83 27.91
N TYR A 103 -3.92 -1.89 28.74
CA TYR A 103 -3.61 -0.53 28.30
C TYR A 103 -2.45 -0.48 27.32
N ASN A 104 -1.41 -1.29 27.51
CA ASN A 104 -0.30 -1.42 26.58
C ASN A 104 -0.79 -1.82 25.19
N ASN A 105 -1.64 -2.85 25.11
CA ASN A 105 -2.24 -3.29 23.87
C ASN A 105 -3.12 -2.21 23.23
N TYR A 106 -3.94 -1.54 24.02
CA TYR A 106 -4.81 -0.46 23.54
C TYR A 106 -4.01 0.70 22.95
N LEU A 107 -3.03 1.24 23.70
CA LEU A 107 -2.22 2.36 23.24
C LEU A 107 -1.37 2.00 22.01
N ASN A 108 -0.88 0.76 21.96
CA ASN A 108 -0.16 0.24 20.80
C ASN A 108 -1.04 0.25 19.54
N GLN A 109 -2.29 -0.22 19.64
CA GLN A 109 -3.24 -0.19 18.52
C GLN A 109 -3.60 1.25 18.12
N VAL A 110 -3.85 2.14 19.08
CA VAL A 110 -4.11 3.56 18.80
C VAL A 110 -2.95 4.20 18.04
N LEU A 111 -1.71 3.94 18.47
CA LEU A 111 -0.52 4.43 17.77
C LEU A 111 -0.43 3.89 16.34
N GLN A 112 -0.69 2.58 16.14
CA GLN A 112 -0.68 1.96 14.80
C GLN A 112 -1.71 2.60 13.87
N VAL A 113 -2.94 2.82 14.33
CA VAL A 113 -4.01 3.43 13.52
C VAL A 113 -3.64 4.85 13.10
N ARG A 114 -3.13 5.66 14.04
CA ARG A 114 -2.73 7.05 13.76
C ARG A 114 -1.55 7.13 12.80
N TRP A 115 -0.54 6.32 13.04
CA TRP A 115 0.64 6.24 12.18
C TRP A 115 0.28 5.78 10.78
N ARG A 116 -0.54 4.70 10.66
CA ARG A 116 -1.05 4.23 9.37
C ARG A 116 -1.80 5.32 8.63
N LYS A 117 -2.73 6.03 9.32
CA LYS A 117 -3.47 7.14 8.72
C LYS A 117 -2.52 8.19 8.14
N SER A 118 -1.55 8.64 8.95
CA SER A 118 -0.60 9.67 8.52
C SER A 118 0.24 9.25 7.31
N MET A 119 0.70 7.99 7.26
CA MET A 119 1.44 7.46 6.10
C MET A 119 0.55 7.33 4.87
N THR A 120 -0.67 6.82 5.05
CA THR A 120 -1.61 6.65 3.94
C THR A 120 -1.95 8.00 3.32
N ASP A 121 -2.27 9.01 4.13
CA ASP A 121 -2.56 10.37 3.65
C ASP A 121 -1.37 10.92 2.85
N ASP A 122 -0.13 10.81 3.37
CA ASP A 122 1.07 11.29 2.71
C ASP A 122 1.36 10.58 1.37
N PHE A 123 1.19 9.26 1.32
CA PHE A 123 1.41 8.49 0.10
C PHE A 123 0.33 8.76 -0.94
N VAL A 124 -0.94 8.91 -0.54
CA VAL A 124 -2.05 9.28 -1.42
C VAL A 124 -1.84 10.67 -2.00
N ASP A 125 -1.51 11.66 -1.16
CA ASP A 125 -1.26 13.05 -1.61
C ASP A 125 -0.12 13.12 -2.62
N ARG A 126 0.97 12.41 -2.37
CA ARG A 126 2.12 12.34 -3.31
C ARG A 126 1.76 11.61 -4.59
N TRP A 127 1.08 10.48 -4.50
CA TRP A 127 0.71 9.68 -5.67
C TRP A 127 -0.32 10.38 -6.57
N LEU A 128 -1.27 11.12 -5.96
CA LEU A 128 -2.29 11.91 -6.68
C LEU A 128 -1.84 13.35 -6.97
N SER A 129 -0.59 13.71 -6.70
CA SER A 129 -0.05 15.00 -7.14
C SER A 129 -0.17 15.14 -8.68
N PRO A 130 -0.19 16.36 -9.24
CA PRO A 130 -0.55 16.59 -10.65
C PRO A 130 0.17 15.66 -11.62
N ALA A 131 -0.59 14.80 -12.30
CA ALA A 131 -0.15 13.80 -13.27
C ALA A 131 0.89 12.77 -12.79
N GLN A 132 1.23 12.70 -11.48
CA GLN A 132 2.23 11.80 -10.93
C GLN A 132 1.89 10.32 -11.17
N HIS A 133 0.65 9.92 -10.86
CA HIS A 133 0.16 8.55 -11.09
C HIS A 133 0.26 8.12 -12.56
N PHE A 134 0.10 9.05 -13.49
CA PHE A 134 0.26 8.79 -14.92
C PHE A 134 1.74 8.69 -15.32
N ARG A 135 2.58 9.65 -14.89
CA ARG A 135 4.01 9.67 -15.20
C ARG A 135 4.75 8.45 -14.64
N MET A 136 4.40 8.00 -13.42
CA MET A 136 4.94 6.78 -12.84
C MET A 136 4.71 5.56 -13.73
N ARG A 137 3.52 5.43 -14.31
CA ARG A 137 3.20 4.32 -15.21
C ARG A 137 4.08 4.31 -16.47
N LEU A 138 4.54 5.48 -16.91
CA LEU A 138 5.42 5.60 -18.06
C LEU A 138 6.87 5.22 -17.74
N VAL A 139 7.32 5.47 -16.50
CA VAL A 139 8.70 5.23 -16.06
C VAL A 139 8.89 3.81 -15.52
N ALA A 140 7.99 3.34 -14.66
CA ALA A 140 8.10 2.03 -13.99
C ALA A 140 7.47 0.87 -14.77
N GLY A 141 6.66 1.15 -15.80
CA GLY A 141 5.86 0.13 -16.48
C GLY A 141 4.71 -0.42 -15.61
N PRO A 142 4.05 -1.51 -16.06
CA PRO A 142 2.86 -2.06 -15.39
C PRO A 142 3.14 -2.87 -14.12
N ALA A 143 4.38 -2.98 -13.68
CA ALA A 143 4.78 -3.91 -12.61
C ALA A 143 4.57 -3.38 -11.18
N ASP A 144 4.28 -2.10 -10.99
CA ASP A 144 4.02 -1.53 -9.66
C ASP A 144 2.52 -1.40 -9.43
N ASN A 145 2.04 -1.93 -8.29
CA ASN A 145 0.65 -1.89 -7.86
C ASN A 145 0.48 -0.85 -6.74
N PRO A 146 0.25 0.43 -7.04
CA PRO A 146 0.13 1.50 -6.04
C PRO A 146 -0.97 1.24 -5.02
N ASP A 147 -2.08 0.64 -5.45
CA ASP A 147 -3.20 0.21 -4.63
C ASP A 147 -2.76 -0.74 -3.52
N GLN A 148 -1.97 -1.76 -3.85
CA GLN A 148 -1.42 -2.71 -2.88
C GLN A 148 -0.39 -2.05 -1.95
N ARG A 149 0.49 -1.17 -2.48
CA ARG A 149 1.47 -0.45 -1.66
C ARG A 149 0.81 0.41 -0.60
N ILE A 150 -0.22 1.17 -0.99
CA ILE A 150 -0.90 2.12 -0.11
C ILE A 150 -1.84 1.39 0.86
N SER A 151 -2.60 0.38 0.41
CA SER A 151 -3.60 -0.29 1.25
C SER A 151 -3.01 -1.35 2.18
N GLU A 152 -2.14 -2.23 1.67
CA GLU A 152 -1.65 -3.41 2.38
C GLU A 152 -0.24 -3.23 2.95
N ASP A 153 0.71 -2.73 2.13
CA ASP A 153 2.11 -2.65 2.56
C ASP A 153 2.31 -1.59 3.66
N ILE A 154 1.62 -0.44 3.62
CA ILE A 154 1.67 0.55 4.71
C ILE A 154 1.09 -0.05 6.00
N HIS A 155 -0.04 -0.76 5.93
CA HIS A 155 -0.62 -1.43 7.10
C HIS A 155 0.36 -2.44 7.70
N SER A 156 0.92 -3.28 6.85
CA SER A 156 1.87 -4.31 7.26
C SER A 156 3.19 -3.72 7.78
N PHE A 157 3.67 -2.62 7.19
CA PHE A 157 4.85 -1.90 7.65
C PHE A 157 4.67 -1.39 9.09
N VAL A 158 3.60 -0.65 9.35
CA VAL A 158 3.32 -0.07 10.67
C VAL A 158 3.14 -1.18 11.71
N GLY A 159 2.32 -2.20 11.40
CA GLY A 159 2.07 -3.33 12.31
C GLY A 159 3.35 -4.10 12.65
N ASN A 160 4.14 -4.47 11.64
CA ASN A 160 5.39 -5.20 11.87
C ASN A 160 6.45 -4.34 12.56
N THR A 161 6.52 -3.03 12.28
CA THR A 161 7.44 -2.12 13.00
C THR A 161 7.15 -2.11 14.50
N MET A 162 5.87 -2.07 14.88
CA MET A 162 5.48 -2.10 16.29
C MET A 162 5.74 -3.48 16.92
N VAL A 163 5.35 -4.55 16.24
CA VAL A 163 5.57 -5.93 16.74
C VAL A 163 7.06 -6.24 16.89
N LEU A 164 7.87 -5.92 15.88
CA LEU A 164 9.31 -6.18 15.91
C LEU A 164 10.05 -5.20 16.82
N GLY A 165 9.71 -3.91 16.81
CA GLY A 165 10.40 -2.89 17.62
C GLY A 165 10.05 -2.99 19.10
N VAL A 166 8.78 -2.86 19.45
CA VAL A 166 8.30 -2.95 20.85
C VAL A 166 8.46 -4.37 21.38
N GLY A 167 8.13 -5.39 20.57
CA GLY A 167 8.29 -6.79 20.92
C GLY A 167 9.76 -7.18 21.17
N PHE A 168 10.71 -6.70 20.34
CA PHE A 168 12.15 -6.89 20.57
C PHE A 168 12.58 -6.26 21.91
N PHE A 169 12.18 -4.99 22.15
CA PHE A 169 12.51 -4.29 23.37
C PHE A 169 11.97 -5.03 24.61
N GLY A 170 10.67 -5.38 24.61
CA GLY A 170 10.04 -6.08 25.73
C GLY A 170 10.64 -7.47 25.96
N ASN A 171 10.93 -8.22 24.90
CA ASN A 171 11.55 -9.53 25.02
C ASN A 171 12.99 -9.44 25.53
N LEU A 172 13.79 -8.50 25.03
CA LEU A 172 15.15 -8.27 25.51
C LEU A 172 15.15 -7.87 26.99
N LEU A 173 14.25 -6.99 27.40
CA LEU A 173 14.10 -6.57 28.79
C LEU A 173 13.76 -7.76 29.70
N ARG A 174 12.74 -8.55 29.33
CA ARG A 174 12.35 -9.76 30.08
C ARG A 174 13.49 -10.76 30.13
N LEU A 175 14.17 -11.01 29.02
CA LEU A 175 15.32 -11.92 28.95
C LEU A 175 16.42 -11.48 29.92
N VAL A 176 16.80 -10.21 29.94
CA VAL A 176 17.82 -9.70 30.87
C VAL A 176 17.38 -9.88 32.33
N ILE A 177 16.12 -9.53 32.65
CA ILE A 177 15.59 -9.70 34.03
C ILE A 177 15.64 -11.17 34.45
N PHE A 178 15.13 -12.08 33.62
CA PHE A 178 15.05 -13.49 33.99
C PHE A 178 16.40 -14.23 33.93
N LEU A 179 17.34 -13.78 33.07
CA LEU A 179 18.73 -14.26 33.12
C LEU A 179 19.39 -13.91 34.45
N GLN A 180 19.19 -12.69 34.97
CA GLN A 180 19.71 -12.32 36.29
C GLN A 180 19.09 -13.17 37.40
N VAL A 181 17.76 -13.37 37.35
CA VAL A 181 17.06 -14.21 38.34
C VAL A 181 17.57 -15.65 38.27
N LEU A 182 17.72 -16.23 37.07
CA LEU A 182 18.20 -17.60 36.87
C LEU A 182 19.67 -17.77 37.33
N TRP A 183 20.50 -16.74 37.12
CA TRP A 183 21.88 -16.73 37.61
C TRP A 183 21.94 -16.81 39.13
N VAL A 184 21.15 -15.98 39.81
CA VAL A 184 21.07 -16.02 41.29
C VAL A 184 20.49 -17.35 41.79
N LEU A 185 19.43 -17.85 41.14
CA LEU A 185 18.85 -19.15 41.53
C LEU A 185 19.81 -20.32 41.35
N SER A 186 20.76 -20.25 40.42
CA SER A 186 21.76 -21.31 40.25
C SER A 186 22.65 -21.49 41.47
N THR A 187 22.78 -20.49 42.36
CA THR A 187 23.52 -20.58 43.61
C THR A 187 22.76 -21.39 44.69
N ALA A 188 21.42 -21.41 44.64
CA ALA A 188 20.56 -22.19 45.52
C ALA A 188 20.60 -23.71 45.21
N PHE A 189 21.10 -24.07 44.05
CA PHE A 189 21.21 -25.45 43.57
C PHE A 189 22.67 -25.76 43.20
N PRO A 190 23.57 -25.89 44.18
CA PRO A 190 24.99 -26.15 43.91
C PRO A 190 25.17 -27.49 43.19
N MET A 191 26.13 -27.59 42.28
CA MET A 191 26.39 -28.83 41.51
C MET A 191 26.89 -29.98 42.41
N THR A 192 27.32 -29.67 43.59
CA THR A 192 27.66 -30.68 44.64
C THR A 192 26.44 -31.50 45.04
N SER A 193 25.20 -30.98 44.92
CA SER A 193 23.96 -31.75 45.13
C SER A 193 23.80 -32.89 44.12
N PHE A 194 24.51 -32.84 43.00
CA PHE A 194 24.55 -33.88 41.95
C PHE A 194 25.79 -34.79 42.09
N ARG A 195 26.49 -34.74 43.25
CA ARG A 195 27.74 -35.47 43.49
C ARG A 195 28.90 -35.09 42.55
N LEU A 196 28.84 -33.89 41.97
CA LEU A 196 29.91 -33.37 41.11
C LEU A 196 30.89 -32.55 41.99
N SER A 197 32.17 -32.75 41.79
CA SER A 197 33.24 -32.09 42.57
C SER A 197 33.57 -30.67 42.12
N PHE A 198 32.89 -30.15 41.06
CA PHE A 198 33.09 -28.80 40.53
C PHE A 198 31.78 -28.02 40.53
N ASN A 199 31.89 -26.70 40.59
CA ASN A 199 30.75 -25.80 40.53
C ASN A 199 30.95 -24.75 39.41
N ILE A 200 30.03 -24.68 38.45
CA ILE A 200 30.04 -23.70 37.38
C ILE A 200 29.10 -22.55 37.77
N PRO A 201 29.60 -21.32 37.92
CA PRO A 201 28.72 -20.19 38.24
C PRO A 201 27.65 -20.00 37.18
N GLY A 202 26.38 -19.85 37.56
CA GLY A 202 25.27 -19.61 36.64
C GLY A 202 24.97 -20.77 35.68
N TYR A 203 25.29 -22.03 36.06
CA TYR A 203 25.15 -23.18 35.15
C TYR A 203 23.76 -23.37 34.59
N LEU A 204 22.69 -22.94 35.29
CA LEU A 204 21.33 -22.98 34.78
C LEU A 204 21.15 -22.09 33.57
N VAL A 205 21.85 -20.95 33.54
CA VAL A 205 21.83 -20.03 32.37
C VAL A 205 22.51 -20.69 31.17
N TRP A 206 23.66 -21.30 31.37
CA TRP A 206 24.36 -22.01 30.29
C TRP A 206 23.56 -23.17 29.72
N LEU A 207 22.89 -23.93 30.60
CA LEU A 207 22.01 -25.01 30.17
C LEU A 207 20.81 -24.50 29.39
N ALA A 208 20.20 -23.37 29.81
CA ALA A 208 19.09 -22.75 29.07
C ALA A 208 19.54 -22.28 27.68
N VAL A 209 20.72 -21.66 27.56
CA VAL A 209 21.28 -21.22 26.27
C VAL A 209 21.60 -22.40 25.35
N ILE A 210 22.24 -23.46 25.89
CA ILE A 210 22.53 -24.68 25.11
C ILE A 210 21.23 -25.34 24.64
N TYR A 211 20.26 -25.48 25.55
CA TYR A 211 18.95 -26.07 25.24
C TYR A 211 18.24 -25.27 24.14
N ALA A 212 18.11 -23.95 24.30
CA ALA A 212 17.50 -23.09 23.29
C ALA A 212 18.26 -23.11 21.94
N GLY A 213 19.59 -23.11 21.98
CA GLY A 213 20.44 -23.20 20.79
C GLY A 213 20.25 -24.52 20.03
N LEU A 214 20.16 -25.63 20.71
CA LEU A 214 19.87 -26.95 20.11
C LEU A 214 18.49 -26.98 19.49
N GLY A 215 17.46 -26.53 20.23
CA GLY A 215 16.09 -26.45 19.72
C GLY A 215 15.97 -25.57 18.48
N THR A 216 16.54 -24.37 18.51
CA THR A 216 16.55 -23.43 17.39
C THR A 216 17.27 -24.02 16.17
N SER A 217 18.44 -24.64 16.38
CA SER A 217 19.22 -25.23 15.29
C SER A 217 18.48 -26.37 14.59
N ILE A 218 17.84 -27.25 15.36
CA ILE A 218 17.07 -28.37 14.79
C ILE A 218 15.81 -27.86 14.08
N THR A 219 15.09 -26.90 14.70
CA THR A 219 13.93 -26.25 14.09
C THR A 219 14.30 -25.61 12.74
N TYR A 220 15.44 -24.91 12.68
CA TYR A 220 15.95 -24.31 11.45
C TYR A 220 16.30 -25.36 10.40
N LEU A 221 16.99 -26.44 10.77
CA LEU A 221 17.34 -27.50 9.84
C LEU A 221 16.12 -28.19 9.22
N ILE A 222 15.08 -28.42 10.03
CA ILE A 222 13.82 -28.99 9.54
C ILE A 222 13.07 -27.95 8.68
N GLY A 223 12.98 -26.70 9.18
CA GLY A 223 12.10 -25.65 8.64
C GLY A 223 12.63 -24.91 7.41
N ARG A 224 13.95 -24.94 7.13
CA ARG A 224 14.56 -24.14 6.06
C ARG A 224 13.92 -24.32 4.67
N ARG A 225 13.38 -25.51 4.39
CA ARG A 225 12.66 -25.81 3.13
C ARG A 225 11.25 -25.21 3.09
N LEU A 226 10.68 -24.84 4.23
CA LEU A 226 9.33 -24.27 4.29
C LEU A 226 9.28 -22.91 3.59
N VAL A 227 10.36 -22.14 3.65
CA VAL A 227 10.46 -20.82 3.00
C VAL A 227 10.27 -20.95 1.49
N SER A 228 10.97 -21.88 0.85
CA SER A 228 10.83 -22.10 -0.58
C SER A 228 9.47 -22.66 -0.98
N LEU A 229 8.90 -23.56 -0.17
CA LEU A 229 7.56 -24.10 -0.40
C LEU A 229 6.49 -23.00 -0.26
N LYS A 230 6.57 -22.13 0.76
CA LYS A 230 5.65 -21.00 0.91
C LYS A 230 5.79 -19.99 -0.23
N PHE A 231 7.00 -19.67 -0.66
CA PHE A 231 7.22 -18.81 -1.82
C PHE A 231 6.59 -19.40 -3.11
N ASN A 232 6.76 -20.70 -3.33
CA ASN A 232 6.12 -21.38 -4.46
C ASN A 232 4.58 -21.37 -4.32
N GLN A 233 4.06 -21.51 -3.10
CA GLN A 233 2.63 -21.46 -2.82
C GLN A 233 2.04 -20.11 -3.27
N GLU A 234 2.62 -19.01 -2.84
CA GLU A 234 2.19 -17.65 -3.23
C GLU A 234 2.24 -17.46 -4.76
N ARG A 235 3.30 -17.93 -5.40
CA ARG A 235 3.45 -17.87 -6.86
C ARG A 235 2.37 -18.67 -7.60
N PHE A 236 2.09 -19.90 -7.16
CA PHE A 236 1.07 -20.74 -7.79
C PHE A 236 -0.34 -20.18 -7.58
N GLU A 237 -0.65 -19.69 -6.39
CA GLU A 237 -1.93 -19.04 -6.10
C GLU A 237 -2.11 -17.74 -6.90
N ALA A 238 -1.07 -16.93 -7.03
CA ALA A 238 -1.11 -15.73 -7.87
C ALA A 238 -1.38 -16.09 -9.35
N ASN A 239 -0.73 -17.13 -9.90
CA ASN A 239 -0.95 -17.58 -11.25
C ASN A 239 -2.36 -18.13 -11.48
N PHE A 240 -2.91 -18.83 -10.50
CA PHE A 240 -4.29 -19.34 -10.55
C PHE A 240 -5.30 -18.20 -10.51
N ARG A 241 -5.13 -17.25 -9.56
CA ARG A 241 -5.96 -16.05 -9.44
C ARG A 241 -5.94 -15.19 -10.70
N PHE A 242 -4.76 -14.99 -11.28
CA PHE A 242 -4.61 -14.28 -12.56
C PHE A 242 -5.37 -14.97 -13.69
N GLY A 243 -5.30 -16.32 -13.75
CA GLY A 243 -6.09 -17.10 -14.71
C GLY A 243 -7.59 -16.89 -14.58
N MET A 244 -8.11 -16.92 -13.34
CA MET A 244 -9.54 -16.68 -13.08
C MET A 244 -9.95 -15.23 -13.42
N ALA A 245 -9.12 -14.25 -13.06
CA ALA A 245 -9.37 -12.84 -13.40
C ALA A 245 -9.46 -12.64 -14.91
N ARG A 246 -8.54 -13.26 -15.68
CA ARG A 246 -8.55 -13.20 -17.14
C ARG A 246 -9.80 -13.81 -17.76
N ILE A 247 -10.29 -14.94 -17.21
CA ILE A 247 -11.55 -15.55 -17.66
C ILE A 247 -12.73 -14.62 -17.39
N ARG A 248 -12.77 -13.99 -16.21
CA ARG A 248 -13.83 -13.03 -15.87
C ARG A 248 -13.83 -11.81 -16.79
N GLU A 249 -12.66 -11.28 -17.12
CA GLU A 249 -12.50 -10.13 -18.01
C GLU A 249 -12.88 -10.43 -19.47
N ASN A 250 -12.70 -11.68 -19.91
CA ASN A 250 -12.95 -12.11 -21.28
C ASN A 250 -14.10 -13.13 -21.36
N SER A 251 -15.05 -13.07 -20.42
CA SER A 251 -16.12 -14.09 -20.30
C SER A 251 -16.98 -14.21 -21.55
N GLU A 252 -17.34 -13.11 -22.18
CA GLU A 252 -18.11 -13.07 -23.41
C GLU A 252 -17.35 -13.71 -24.58
N GLN A 253 -16.09 -13.34 -24.78
CA GLN A 253 -15.24 -13.89 -25.85
C GLN A 253 -15.02 -15.40 -25.69
N ILE A 254 -14.82 -15.88 -24.45
CA ILE A 254 -14.64 -17.29 -24.16
C ILE A 254 -15.94 -18.05 -24.47
N ALA A 255 -17.10 -17.50 -24.08
CA ALA A 255 -18.41 -18.09 -24.34
C ALA A 255 -18.70 -18.15 -25.85
N LEU A 256 -18.44 -17.06 -26.59
CA LEU A 256 -18.61 -17.01 -28.05
C LEU A 256 -17.71 -18.00 -28.79
N LEU A 257 -16.54 -18.33 -28.24
CA LEU A 257 -15.62 -19.31 -28.83
C LEU A 257 -15.85 -20.75 -28.34
N GLY A 258 -16.77 -20.97 -27.36
CA GLY A 258 -16.98 -22.28 -26.74
C GLY A 258 -15.75 -22.80 -26.00
N GLY A 259 -14.94 -21.85 -25.42
CA GLY A 259 -13.62 -22.12 -24.85
C GLY A 259 -13.61 -22.68 -23.44
N GLU A 260 -14.75 -22.91 -22.77
CA GLU A 260 -14.87 -23.29 -21.36
C GLU A 260 -14.11 -24.56 -21.00
N ALA A 261 -14.11 -25.57 -21.92
CA ALA A 261 -13.42 -26.84 -21.69
C ALA A 261 -11.89 -26.66 -21.67
N ALA A 262 -11.36 -25.82 -22.53
CA ALA A 262 -9.94 -25.50 -22.61
C ALA A 262 -9.48 -24.72 -21.36
N GLU A 263 -10.20 -23.67 -20.99
CA GLU A 263 -9.91 -22.87 -19.80
C GLU A 263 -10.01 -23.70 -18.50
N ARG A 264 -11.00 -24.59 -18.42
CA ARG A 264 -11.14 -25.55 -17.30
C ARG A 264 -9.91 -26.45 -17.16
N THR A 265 -9.37 -26.92 -18.25
CA THR A 265 -8.17 -27.79 -18.25
C THR A 265 -6.97 -27.02 -17.72
N VAL A 266 -6.75 -25.79 -18.21
CA VAL A 266 -5.65 -24.92 -17.76
C VAL A 266 -5.79 -24.58 -16.26
N LEU A 267 -7.00 -24.25 -15.80
CA LEU A 267 -7.23 -23.95 -14.38
C LEU A 267 -7.01 -25.17 -13.49
N ARG A 268 -7.44 -26.37 -13.92
CA ARG A 268 -7.20 -27.63 -13.19
C ARG A 268 -5.71 -27.96 -13.06
N GLU A 269 -4.94 -27.74 -14.11
CA GLU A 269 -3.49 -27.95 -14.09
C GLU A 269 -2.80 -26.98 -13.11
N ARG A 270 -3.15 -25.68 -13.16
CA ARG A 270 -2.64 -24.68 -12.23
C ARG A 270 -3.01 -25.02 -10.78
N TYR A 271 -4.26 -25.43 -10.55
CA TYR A 271 -4.72 -25.85 -9.23
C TYR A 271 -4.02 -27.12 -8.74
N GLY A 272 -3.76 -28.08 -9.65
CA GLY A 272 -2.95 -29.25 -9.36
C GLY A 272 -1.55 -28.92 -8.84
N SER A 273 -0.92 -27.88 -9.41
CA SER A 273 0.38 -27.38 -8.94
C SER A 273 0.30 -26.79 -7.51
N ILE A 274 -0.80 -26.10 -7.18
CA ILE A 274 -1.09 -25.62 -5.82
C ILE A 274 -1.17 -26.81 -4.86
N LEU A 275 -2.02 -27.81 -5.18
CA LEU A 275 -2.23 -28.98 -4.33
C LEU A 275 -0.94 -29.77 -4.08
N GLY A 276 -0.15 -30.00 -5.13
CA GLY A 276 1.15 -30.68 -5.00
C GLY A 276 2.09 -29.98 -4.02
N ASN A 277 2.17 -28.66 -4.10
CA ASN A 277 2.98 -27.85 -3.19
C ASN A 277 2.40 -27.82 -1.77
N VAL A 278 1.07 -27.68 -1.61
CA VAL A 278 0.39 -27.70 -0.30
C VAL A 278 0.69 -28.99 0.45
N TYR A 279 0.61 -30.16 -0.22
CA TYR A 279 0.98 -31.42 0.42
C TYR A 279 2.45 -31.45 0.87
N GLY A 280 3.34 -30.76 0.14
CA GLY A 280 4.73 -30.54 0.58
C GLY A 280 4.81 -29.73 1.85
N VAL A 281 4.09 -28.60 1.92
CA VAL A 281 3.98 -27.73 3.10
C VAL A 281 3.41 -28.51 4.29
N VAL A 282 2.29 -29.22 4.12
CA VAL A 282 1.62 -30.00 5.18
C VAL A 282 2.56 -31.04 5.78
N ARG A 283 3.26 -31.84 4.94
CA ARG A 283 4.22 -32.85 5.42
C ARG A 283 5.37 -32.24 6.21
N LEU A 284 5.88 -31.10 5.76
CA LEU A 284 6.98 -30.43 6.47
C LEU A 284 6.50 -29.78 7.76
N THR A 285 5.32 -29.16 7.76
CA THR A 285 4.68 -28.59 8.95
C THR A 285 4.39 -29.67 9.98
N LEU A 286 3.93 -30.86 9.56
CA LEU A 286 3.75 -31.98 10.48
C LEU A 286 5.05 -32.34 11.21
N ARG A 287 6.18 -32.44 10.47
CA ARG A 287 7.49 -32.75 11.07
C ARG A 287 7.94 -31.65 12.04
N LEU A 288 7.74 -30.38 11.66
CA LEU A 288 8.04 -29.23 12.52
C LEU A 288 7.22 -29.24 13.80
N ASN A 289 5.89 -29.44 13.66
CA ASN A 289 4.99 -29.48 14.81
C ASN A 289 5.34 -30.61 15.75
N PHE A 290 5.59 -31.81 15.19
CA PHE A 290 5.99 -32.97 16.01
C PHE A 290 7.25 -32.66 16.83
N PHE A 291 8.28 -32.12 16.18
CA PHE A 291 9.52 -31.74 16.88
C PHE A 291 9.27 -30.63 17.90
N SER A 292 8.56 -29.57 17.50
CA SER A 292 8.32 -28.40 18.37
C SER A 292 7.50 -28.77 19.60
N PHE A 293 6.43 -29.58 19.42
CA PHE A 293 5.65 -30.07 20.55
C PHE A 293 6.47 -30.97 21.48
N PHE A 294 7.22 -31.93 20.92
CA PHE A 294 8.10 -32.78 21.70
C PHE A 294 9.12 -31.96 22.49
N PHE A 295 9.78 -31.01 21.82
CA PHE A 295 10.77 -30.13 22.42
C PHE A 295 10.17 -29.24 23.51
N SER A 296 8.98 -28.68 23.29
CA SER A 296 8.26 -27.87 24.28
C SER A 296 7.87 -28.69 25.51
N GLN A 297 7.34 -29.91 25.34
CA GLN A 297 6.98 -30.77 26.44
C GLN A 297 8.21 -31.25 27.23
N PHE A 298 9.30 -31.56 26.52
CA PHE A 298 10.55 -31.88 27.20
C PHE A 298 11.11 -30.68 27.95
N SER A 299 10.99 -29.47 27.43
CA SER A 299 11.35 -28.22 28.10
C SER A 299 10.63 -28.01 29.43
N ALA A 300 9.35 -28.38 29.52
CA ALA A 300 8.57 -28.26 30.74
C ALA A 300 9.09 -29.21 31.84
N ILE A 301 9.59 -30.38 31.46
CA ILE A 301 10.07 -31.42 32.41
C ILE A 301 11.57 -31.29 32.70
N PHE A 302 12.36 -30.81 31.76
CA PHE A 302 13.82 -30.74 31.84
C PHE A 302 14.33 -30.03 33.11
N PRO A 303 13.82 -28.86 33.53
CA PRO A 303 14.23 -28.21 34.76
C PRO A 303 13.90 -29.04 36.02
N TYR A 304 12.77 -29.77 36.02
CA TYR A 304 12.43 -30.65 37.14
C TYR A 304 13.39 -31.83 37.26
N LEU A 305 13.76 -32.46 36.15
CA LEU A 305 14.77 -33.52 36.13
C LEU A 305 16.12 -33.02 36.64
N LEU A 306 16.47 -31.78 36.26
CA LEU A 306 17.72 -31.16 36.65
C LEU A 306 17.74 -30.74 38.12
N LEU A 307 16.66 -30.14 38.62
CA LEU A 307 16.62 -29.53 39.97
C LEU A 307 15.97 -30.42 41.03
N GLY A 308 15.23 -31.46 40.62
CA GLY A 308 14.55 -32.40 41.50
C GLY A 308 15.46 -33.02 42.55
N PRO A 309 16.66 -33.51 42.22
CA PRO A 309 17.57 -34.08 43.22
C PRO A 309 17.87 -33.11 44.38
N ALA A 310 18.06 -31.82 44.12
CA ALA A 310 18.31 -30.85 45.19
C ALA A 310 17.11 -30.66 46.11
N PHE A 311 15.89 -30.78 45.61
CA PHE A 311 14.67 -30.79 46.43
C PHE A 311 14.55 -32.07 47.25
N PHE A 312 14.69 -33.24 46.64
CA PHE A 312 14.52 -34.52 47.31
C PHE A 312 15.63 -34.82 48.31
N PHE A 313 16.83 -34.31 48.11
CA PHE A 313 17.96 -34.45 49.04
C PHE A 313 18.04 -33.31 50.07
N GLY A 314 17.06 -32.42 50.13
CA GLY A 314 16.87 -31.43 51.18
C GLY A 314 17.71 -30.16 51.09
N THR A 315 18.28 -29.83 49.92
CA THR A 315 19.08 -28.61 49.72
C THR A 315 18.24 -27.41 49.23
N ALA A 316 17.00 -27.62 48.76
CA ALA A 316 16.13 -26.58 48.25
C ALA A 316 14.68 -26.82 48.68
N THR A 317 13.89 -25.72 48.76
CA THR A 317 12.45 -25.79 49.02
C THR A 317 11.66 -26.02 47.74
N TYR A 318 10.40 -26.48 47.88
CA TYR A 318 9.49 -26.65 46.75
C TYR A 318 9.21 -25.31 46.01
N GLY A 319 9.06 -24.21 46.78
CA GLY A 319 8.87 -22.89 46.19
C GLY A 319 10.09 -22.43 45.37
N THR A 320 11.31 -22.69 45.85
CA THR A 320 12.54 -22.42 45.09
C THR A 320 12.60 -23.24 43.80
N LEU A 321 12.19 -24.53 43.86
CA LEU A 321 12.09 -25.38 42.67
C LEU A 321 11.09 -24.83 41.66
N MET A 322 9.85 -24.50 42.08
CA MET A 322 8.81 -23.91 41.21
C MET A 322 9.28 -22.63 40.55
N ARG A 323 9.86 -21.70 41.32
CA ARG A 323 10.39 -20.44 40.81
C ARG A 323 11.49 -20.66 39.77
N SER A 324 12.40 -21.60 40.02
CA SER A 324 13.51 -21.91 39.11
C SER A 324 13.02 -22.51 37.80
N VAL A 325 12.05 -23.44 37.85
CA VAL A 325 11.40 -24.00 36.64
C VAL A 325 10.70 -22.93 35.83
N SER A 326 9.90 -22.08 36.49
CA SER A 326 9.21 -20.97 35.82
C SER A 326 10.21 -19.97 35.18
N THR A 327 11.29 -19.63 35.91
CA THR A 327 12.33 -18.74 35.42
C THR A 327 13.06 -19.33 34.21
N PHE A 328 13.40 -20.63 34.27
CA PHE A 328 14.02 -21.33 33.14
C PHE A 328 13.15 -21.28 31.87
N GLY A 329 11.84 -21.55 32.00
CA GLY A 329 10.90 -21.45 30.90
C GLY A 329 10.86 -20.04 30.28
N ARG A 330 10.80 -18.99 31.10
CA ARG A 330 10.80 -17.60 30.63
C ARG A 330 12.10 -17.20 29.93
N VAL A 331 13.25 -17.70 30.39
CA VAL A 331 14.53 -17.48 29.69
C VAL A 331 14.52 -18.19 28.35
N GLN A 332 14.00 -19.40 28.29
CA GLN A 332 13.89 -20.16 27.06
C GLN A 332 12.95 -19.49 26.06
N ASP A 333 11.74 -19.08 26.48
CA ASP A 333 10.81 -18.30 25.63
C ASP A 333 11.49 -17.06 25.07
N GLY A 334 12.27 -16.36 25.89
CA GLY A 334 13.04 -15.20 25.50
C GLY A 334 14.09 -15.50 24.44
N LEU A 335 14.79 -16.62 24.55
CA LEU A 335 15.82 -17.03 23.58
C LEU A 335 15.21 -17.55 22.27
N THR A 336 14.11 -18.31 22.34
CA THR A 336 13.44 -18.86 21.15
C THR A 336 12.68 -17.81 20.37
N TRP A 337 12.24 -16.71 20.99
CA TRP A 337 11.57 -15.60 20.31
C TRP A 337 12.34 -15.06 19.10
N PHE A 338 13.66 -14.98 19.19
CA PHE A 338 14.49 -14.52 18.06
C PHE A 338 14.42 -15.46 16.87
N ALA A 339 14.33 -16.76 17.11
CA ALA A 339 14.20 -17.76 16.06
C ALA A 339 12.81 -17.71 15.41
N ASP A 340 11.77 -17.59 16.22
CA ASP A 340 10.37 -17.52 15.76
C ASP A 340 10.10 -16.24 14.95
N THR A 341 10.76 -15.15 15.32
CA THR A 341 10.61 -13.85 14.68
C THR A 341 11.39 -13.74 13.35
N PHE A 342 12.32 -14.64 13.07
CA PHE A 342 13.17 -14.56 11.87
C PHE A 342 12.38 -14.52 10.57
N GLN A 343 11.33 -15.35 10.44
CA GLN A 343 10.46 -15.35 9.24
C GLN A 343 9.71 -14.04 9.10
N GLN A 344 9.22 -13.47 10.19
CA GLN A 344 8.52 -12.19 10.21
C GLN A 344 9.47 -11.05 9.82
N LEU A 345 10.73 -11.10 10.26
CA LEU A 345 11.76 -10.13 9.87
C LEU A 345 12.05 -10.19 8.36
N ALA A 346 12.12 -11.39 7.78
CA ALA A 346 12.31 -11.54 6.34
C ALA A 346 11.14 -10.96 5.52
N ASN A 347 9.91 -11.24 5.95
CA ASN A 347 8.70 -10.67 5.34
C ASN A 347 8.67 -9.13 5.48
N TYR A 348 9.02 -8.64 6.66
CA TYR A 348 9.08 -7.21 6.94
C TYR A 348 10.10 -6.50 6.04
N ARG A 349 11.27 -7.09 5.84
CA ARG A 349 12.28 -6.57 4.91
C ARG A 349 11.73 -6.43 3.49
N ALA A 350 10.99 -7.41 3.01
CA ALA A 350 10.36 -7.35 1.68
C ALA A 350 9.35 -6.20 1.58
N ILE A 351 8.55 -5.97 2.64
CA ILE A 351 7.60 -4.84 2.71
C ILE A 351 8.34 -3.49 2.65
N VAL A 352 9.41 -3.35 3.44
CA VAL A 352 10.25 -2.14 3.45
C VAL A 352 10.83 -1.87 2.06
N GLN A 353 11.36 -2.90 1.40
CA GLN A 353 11.91 -2.77 0.05
C GLN A 353 10.86 -2.35 -0.97
N ARG A 354 9.64 -2.88 -0.90
CA ARG A 354 8.56 -2.48 -1.81
C ARG A 354 8.14 -1.03 -1.60
N LEU A 355 7.97 -0.58 -0.37
CA LEU A 355 7.62 0.82 -0.07
C LEU A 355 8.73 1.79 -0.48
N THR A 356 9.99 1.46 -0.22
CA THR A 356 11.12 2.30 -0.63
C THR A 356 11.31 2.32 -2.14
N SER A 357 11.05 1.20 -2.83
CA SER A 357 11.03 1.14 -4.30
C SER A 357 9.92 2.03 -4.87
N PHE A 358 8.73 1.99 -4.28
CA PHE A 358 7.61 2.84 -4.69
C PHE A 358 7.93 4.33 -4.53
N GLU A 359 8.53 4.74 -3.40
CA GLU A 359 9.02 6.11 -3.24
C GLU A 359 10.10 6.49 -4.27
N ALA A 360 11.01 5.56 -4.57
CA ALA A 360 12.05 5.78 -5.55
C ALA A 360 11.48 5.98 -6.96
N VAL A 361 10.43 5.22 -7.33
CA VAL A 361 9.73 5.38 -8.62
C VAL A 361 9.01 6.72 -8.70
N MET A 362 8.34 7.17 -7.62
CA MET A 362 7.74 8.51 -7.56
C MET A 362 8.82 9.59 -7.79
N ALA A 363 9.91 9.52 -7.05
CA ALA A 363 11.01 10.47 -7.18
C ALA A 363 11.68 10.43 -8.57
N ALA A 364 11.88 9.24 -9.14
CA ALA A 364 12.44 9.07 -10.48
C ALA A 364 11.52 9.67 -11.57
N SER A 365 10.21 9.50 -11.40
CA SER A 365 9.19 10.07 -12.30
C SER A 365 9.24 11.61 -12.28
N ASP A 366 9.33 12.21 -11.09
CA ASP A 366 9.46 13.67 -10.95
C ASP A 366 10.80 14.17 -11.50
N ALA A 367 11.88 13.46 -11.20
CA ALA A 367 13.21 13.78 -11.74
C ALA A 367 13.22 13.73 -13.26
N ALA A 368 12.64 12.69 -13.87
CA ALA A 368 12.55 12.54 -15.32
C ALA A 368 11.74 13.68 -15.99
N ALA A 369 10.68 14.13 -15.33
CA ALA A 369 9.87 15.28 -15.79
C ALA A 369 10.62 16.62 -15.67
N ALA A 370 11.49 16.76 -14.68
CA ALA A 370 12.26 17.98 -14.42
C ALA A 370 13.55 18.11 -15.27
N VAL A 371 14.01 17.01 -15.90
CA VAL A 371 15.23 17.03 -16.75
C VAL A 371 15.02 17.96 -17.95
N LYS A 372 15.96 18.88 -18.15
CA LYS A 372 15.96 19.81 -19.30
C LYS A 372 16.72 19.22 -20.50
N PRO A 373 16.31 19.53 -21.75
CA PRO A 373 15.16 20.35 -22.08
C PRO A 373 13.85 19.63 -21.76
N ASN A 374 12.82 20.39 -21.34
CA ASN A 374 11.46 19.89 -21.12
C ASN A 374 10.45 20.86 -21.74
N ILE A 375 9.22 20.38 -21.94
CA ILE A 375 8.12 21.23 -22.43
C ILE A 375 7.70 22.13 -21.26
N ALA A 376 7.94 23.43 -21.42
CA ALA A 376 7.59 24.43 -20.41
C ALA A 376 6.19 24.98 -20.68
N ILE A 377 5.29 24.87 -19.69
CA ILE A 377 3.97 25.53 -19.74
C ILE A 377 4.05 26.82 -18.94
N ARG A 378 3.57 27.91 -19.52
CA ARG A 378 3.54 29.22 -18.89
C ARG A 378 2.17 29.85 -19.04
N SER A 379 1.68 30.42 -17.97
CA SER A 379 0.57 31.35 -18.02
C SER A 379 1.04 32.68 -18.60
N THR A 380 0.19 33.30 -19.44
CA THR A 380 0.52 34.53 -20.12
C THR A 380 -0.71 35.45 -20.25
N SER A 381 -0.49 36.74 -20.37
CA SER A 381 -1.55 37.72 -20.66
C SER A 381 -1.99 37.72 -22.14
N ALA A 382 -1.40 36.90 -22.99
CA ALA A 382 -1.85 36.74 -24.38
C ALA A 382 -3.27 36.17 -24.45
N GLU A 383 -4.02 36.48 -25.52
CA GLU A 383 -5.41 36.01 -25.67
C GLU A 383 -5.51 34.63 -26.36
N ALA A 384 -4.41 34.10 -26.87
CA ALA A 384 -4.38 32.86 -27.62
C ALA A 384 -3.56 31.80 -26.88
N PHE A 385 -4.01 30.55 -26.93
CA PHE A 385 -3.18 29.40 -26.63
C PHE A 385 -2.11 29.26 -27.72
N ALA A 386 -0.84 29.10 -27.34
CA ALA A 386 0.25 29.00 -28.30
C ALA A 386 1.25 27.90 -27.88
N ALA A 387 1.83 27.23 -28.89
CA ALA A 387 2.93 26.31 -28.72
C ALA A 387 4.06 26.67 -29.71
N GLU A 388 5.24 26.94 -29.18
CA GLU A 388 6.41 27.37 -29.93
C GLU A 388 7.58 26.39 -29.75
N GLY A 389 8.09 25.91 -30.88
CA GLY A 389 9.23 25.00 -30.91
C GLY A 389 9.00 23.70 -30.15
N VAL A 390 7.74 23.27 -30.02
CA VAL A 390 7.42 22.06 -29.24
C VAL A 390 7.85 20.81 -29.99
N VAL A 391 8.76 20.05 -29.40
CA VAL A 391 9.12 18.70 -29.82
C VAL A 391 8.72 17.75 -28.69
N VAL A 392 7.80 16.86 -28.98
CA VAL A 392 7.34 15.84 -28.03
C VAL A 392 8.24 14.61 -28.13
N SER A 393 8.76 14.14 -27.02
CA SER A 393 9.60 12.95 -26.93
C SER A 393 8.96 11.87 -26.06
N LEU A 394 9.42 10.64 -26.19
CA LEU A 394 9.14 9.56 -25.23
C LEU A 394 9.89 9.81 -23.90
N PRO A 395 9.55 9.09 -22.81
CA PRO A 395 10.28 9.23 -21.54
C PRO A 395 11.80 8.94 -21.64
N ASP A 396 12.21 8.11 -22.61
CA ASP A 396 13.61 7.81 -22.92
C ASP A 396 14.29 8.89 -23.79
N ARG A 397 13.59 10.01 -24.05
CA ARG A 397 14.04 11.15 -24.88
C ARG A 397 14.08 10.90 -26.39
N THR A 398 13.55 9.78 -26.88
CA THR A 398 13.39 9.56 -28.31
C THR A 398 12.34 10.55 -28.87
N PRO A 399 12.69 11.43 -29.84
CA PRO A 399 11.74 12.36 -30.42
C PRO A 399 10.61 11.61 -31.16
N LEU A 400 9.36 12.02 -30.95
CA LEU A 400 8.18 11.40 -31.52
C LEU A 400 7.49 12.29 -32.56
N SER A 401 7.20 13.53 -32.20
CA SER A 401 6.51 14.49 -33.05
C SER A 401 6.85 15.93 -32.69
N SER A 402 6.56 16.88 -33.56
CA SER A 402 6.81 18.28 -33.30
C SER A 402 5.63 19.16 -33.73
N ALA A 403 5.47 20.31 -33.05
CA ALA A 403 4.64 21.42 -33.41
C ALA A 403 5.51 22.69 -33.36
N PRO A 404 6.18 23.05 -34.45
CA PRO A 404 7.11 24.19 -34.48
C PRO A 404 6.44 25.52 -34.16
N ALA A 405 5.21 25.72 -34.68
CA ALA A 405 4.35 26.85 -34.36
C ALA A 405 2.89 26.39 -34.43
N PHE A 406 2.20 26.47 -33.30
CA PHE A 406 0.77 26.16 -33.20
C PHE A 406 0.10 27.23 -32.36
N SER A 407 -1.03 27.77 -32.85
CA SER A 407 -1.83 28.71 -32.08
C SER A 407 -3.30 28.36 -32.18
N LEU A 408 -4.06 28.65 -31.13
CA LEU A 408 -5.49 28.45 -31.04
C LEU A 408 -6.12 29.68 -30.41
N ARG A 409 -7.07 30.30 -31.10
CA ARG A 409 -7.82 31.45 -30.60
C ARG A 409 -9.21 31.04 -30.15
N SER A 410 -9.86 31.90 -29.38
CA SER A 410 -11.28 31.73 -29.03
C SER A 410 -12.12 31.55 -30.31
N GLY A 411 -12.96 30.51 -30.34
CA GLY A 411 -13.78 30.17 -31.50
C GLY A 411 -13.09 29.42 -32.64
N ASP A 412 -11.75 29.22 -32.58
CA ASP A 412 -11.06 28.38 -33.55
C ASP A 412 -11.47 26.91 -33.40
N ARG A 413 -11.65 26.24 -34.53
CA ARG A 413 -11.96 24.80 -34.59
C ARG A 413 -10.96 24.11 -35.49
N VAL A 414 -9.99 23.45 -34.87
CA VAL A 414 -8.85 22.84 -35.56
C VAL A 414 -9.02 21.34 -35.64
N LEU A 415 -8.98 20.80 -36.86
CA LEU A 415 -8.87 19.35 -37.07
C LEU A 415 -7.41 18.94 -37.16
N LEU A 416 -6.97 18.12 -36.20
CA LEU A 416 -5.64 17.51 -36.19
C LEU A 416 -5.69 16.13 -36.84
N SER A 417 -5.26 16.04 -38.08
CA SER A 417 -5.26 14.83 -38.91
C SER A 417 -3.85 14.22 -39.03
N GLY A 418 -3.76 12.99 -39.55
CA GLY A 418 -2.50 12.32 -39.82
C GLY A 418 -2.55 10.83 -39.50
N ARG A 419 -1.54 10.08 -39.94
CA ARG A 419 -1.46 8.62 -39.79
C ARG A 419 -1.55 8.16 -38.32
N SER A 420 -2.07 6.95 -38.10
CA SER A 420 -1.98 6.32 -36.76
C SER A 420 -0.52 6.19 -36.35
N GLY A 421 -0.24 6.46 -35.06
CA GLY A 421 1.14 6.45 -34.52
C GLY A 421 1.97 7.70 -34.84
N SER A 422 1.41 8.77 -35.47
CA SER A 422 2.12 10.02 -35.73
C SER A 422 2.32 10.91 -34.48
N GLY A 423 1.83 10.52 -33.31
CA GLY A 423 2.01 11.26 -32.06
C GLY A 423 0.92 12.28 -31.74
N LYS A 424 -0.23 12.29 -32.45
CA LYS A 424 -1.35 13.22 -32.21
C LYS A 424 -1.80 13.26 -30.76
N THR A 425 -2.17 12.10 -30.20
CA THR A 425 -2.58 11.94 -28.80
C THR A 425 -1.51 12.42 -27.83
N THR A 426 -0.22 12.15 -28.11
CA THR A 426 0.88 12.58 -27.23
C THR A 426 1.07 14.10 -27.31
N LEU A 427 0.87 14.70 -28.48
CA LEU A 427 0.87 16.16 -28.65
C LEU A 427 -0.27 16.82 -27.85
N LEU A 428 -1.49 16.27 -27.88
CA LEU A 428 -2.59 16.78 -27.04
C LEU A 428 -2.29 16.63 -25.53
N ARG A 429 -1.64 15.54 -25.12
CA ARG A 429 -1.18 15.38 -23.73
C ARG A 429 -0.12 16.42 -23.35
N ALA A 430 0.75 16.80 -24.27
CA ALA A 430 1.69 17.89 -24.06
C ALA A 430 0.97 19.23 -23.91
N PHE A 431 0.00 19.53 -24.78
CA PHE A 431 -0.82 20.75 -24.70
C PHE A 431 -1.63 20.84 -23.40
N SER A 432 -2.06 19.71 -22.84
CA SER A 432 -2.75 19.66 -21.54
C SER A 432 -1.84 19.71 -20.31
N GLY A 433 -0.51 19.70 -20.49
CA GLY A 433 0.45 19.72 -19.40
C GLY A 433 0.72 18.38 -18.72
N VAL A 434 0.10 17.30 -19.19
CA VAL A 434 0.28 15.95 -18.60
C VAL A 434 1.58 15.30 -19.08
N TRP A 435 2.12 15.73 -20.23
CA TRP A 435 3.32 15.17 -20.87
C TRP A 435 4.49 16.16 -20.91
N PRO A 436 5.43 16.10 -19.97
CA PRO A 436 6.54 17.05 -19.88
C PRO A 436 7.76 16.68 -20.74
N TYR A 437 7.78 15.49 -21.34
CA TYR A 437 8.95 14.95 -22.05
C TYR A 437 9.09 15.58 -23.43
N GLY A 438 10.18 16.30 -23.65
CA GLY A 438 10.45 16.98 -24.91
C GLY A 438 11.13 18.31 -24.71
N GLU A 439 10.90 19.27 -25.61
CA GLU A 439 11.40 20.63 -25.56
C GLU A 439 10.36 21.61 -26.13
N GLY A 440 10.58 22.89 -25.92
CA GLY A 440 9.70 23.96 -26.41
C GLY A 440 8.86 24.59 -25.30
N ARG A 441 7.96 25.47 -25.71
CA ARG A 441 7.13 26.27 -24.80
C ARG A 441 5.67 26.21 -25.23
N ILE A 442 4.79 26.07 -24.22
CA ILE A 442 3.34 26.19 -24.37
C ILE A 442 2.89 27.38 -23.53
N GLU A 443 2.21 28.32 -24.15
CA GLU A 443 1.65 29.50 -23.51
C GLU A 443 0.13 29.36 -23.43
N VAL A 444 -0.39 29.45 -22.19
CA VAL A 444 -1.81 29.33 -21.89
C VAL A 444 -2.29 30.66 -21.33
N PRO A 445 -3.34 31.28 -21.87
CA PRO A 445 -3.88 32.53 -21.34
C PRO A 445 -4.28 32.42 -19.85
N ASP A 446 -3.97 33.45 -19.07
CA ASP A 446 -4.28 33.51 -17.66
C ASP A 446 -5.78 33.32 -17.37
N GLY A 447 -6.12 32.55 -16.38
CA GLY A 447 -7.50 32.31 -15.94
C GLY A 447 -8.33 31.42 -16.84
N THR A 448 -7.80 30.94 -17.98
CA THR A 448 -8.53 30.05 -18.91
C THR A 448 -8.50 28.59 -18.45
N ARG A 449 -9.51 27.84 -18.84
CA ARG A 449 -9.69 26.42 -18.47
C ARG A 449 -9.48 25.54 -19.70
N THR A 450 -8.59 24.59 -19.57
CA THR A 450 -8.33 23.56 -20.56
C THR A 450 -9.00 22.25 -20.15
N LEU A 451 -9.71 21.61 -21.08
CA LEU A 451 -10.28 20.28 -20.90
C LEU A 451 -9.85 19.36 -22.04
N VAL A 452 -9.48 18.13 -21.67
CA VAL A 452 -9.21 17.06 -22.66
C VAL A 452 -10.24 15.97 -22.48
N LEU A 453 -10.93 15.61 -23.56
CA LEU A 453 -11.78 14.43 -23.63
C LEU A 453 -11.00 13.31 -24.34
N PRO A 454 -10.60 12.28 -23.62
CA PRO A 454 -9.93 11.12 -24.21
C PRO A 454 -10.92 10.22 -24.94
N GLN A 455 -10.43 9.33 -25.78
CA GLN A 455 -11.19 8.31 -26.51
C GLN A 455 -12.13 7.50 -25.60
N ARG A 456 -11.66 7.15 -24.40
CA ARG A 456 -12.47 6.52 -23.35
C ARG A 456 -12.63 7.48 -22.19
N SER A 457 -13.84 7.93 -21.94
CA SER A 457 -14.14 8.82 -20.82
C SER A 457 -14.03 8.08 -19.49
N TYR A 458 -13.29 8.66 -18.55
CA TYR A 458 -13.27 8.17 -17.17
C TYR A 458 -14.58 8.53 -16.47
N LEU A 459 -15.26 7.53 -15.92
CA LEU A 459 -16.45 7.69 -15.11
C LEU A 459 -16.12 7.18 -13.69
N PRO A 460 -16.17 8.05 -12.66
CA PRO A 460 -15.98 7.63 -11.28
C PRO A 460 -17.10 6.69 -10.84
N LEU A 461 -16.79 5.81 -9.89
CA LEU A 461 -17.79 5.02 -9.19
C LEU A 461 -18.65 5.95 -8.31
N GLY A 462 -19.96 5.72 -8.29
CA GLY A 462 -20.90 6.53 -7.52
C GLY A 462 -22.10 6.95 -8.32
N THR A 463 -22.67 8.14 -8.01
CA THR A 463 -23.88 8.62 -8.68
C THR A 463 -23.60 9.16 -10.09
N LEU A 464 -24.64 9.18 -10.96
CA LEU A 464 -24.52 9.79 -12.28
C LEU A 464 -24.17 11.27 -12.17
N ARG A 465 -24.67 11.96 -11.15
CA ARG A 465 -24.33 13.35 -10.82
C ARG A 465 -22.82 13.49 -10.57
N GLN A 466 -22.21 12.56 -9.83
CA GLN A 466 -20.74 12.54 -9.64
C GLN A 466 -20.00 12.37 -10.98
N ALA A 467 -20.47 11.47 -11.82
CA ALA A 467 -19.88 11.22 -13.12
C ALA A 467 -19.95 12.46 -14.03
N LEU A 468 -21.03 13.23 -14.00
CA LEU A 468 -21.20 14.47 -14.77
C LEU A 468 -20.41 15.65 -14.20
N SER A 469 -20.38 15.81 -12.87
CA SER A 469 -19.72 16.94 -12.23
C SER A 469 -18.20 16.82 -12.17
N TYR A 470 -17.65 15.59 -12.30
CA TYR A 470 -16.21 15.33 -12.17
C TYR A 470 -15.37 16.22 -13.14
N PRO A 471 -14.27 16.85 -12.67
CA PRO A 471 -13.64 16.74 -11.33
C PRO A 471 -14.17 17.75 -10.28
N ARG A 472 -15.30 18.41 -10.52
CA ARG A 472 -15.92 19.35 -9.57
C ARG A 472 -16.74 18.61 -8.49
N THR A 473 -17.20 19.37 -7.50
CA THR A 473 -18.10 18.86 -6.45
C THR A 473 -19.48 18.55 -6.99
N LEU A 474 -20.25 17.74 -6.25
CA LEU A 474 -21.62 17.33 -6.61
C LEU A 474 -22.57 18.50 -6.89
N ASP A 475 -22.46 19.57 -6.12
CA ASP A 475 -23.32 20.75 -6.17
C ASP A 475 -22.87 21.82 -7.19
N ALA A 476 -21.92 21.46 -8.08
CA ALA A 476 -21.38 22.40 -9.05
C ALA A 476 -22.40 22.87 -10.10
N TYR A 477 -23.45 22.07 -10.32
CA TYR A 477 -24.50 22.33 -11.32
C TYR A 477 -25.88 22.01 -10.75
N ASP A 478 -26.87 22.83 -11.09
CA ASP A 478 -28.28 22.59 -10.73
C ASP A 478 -28.91 21.49 -11.61
N ASP A 479 -29.95 20.85 -11.10
CA ASP A 479 -30.63 19.74 -11.76
C ASP A 479 -31.23 20.11 -13.13
N GLY A 480 -31.77 21.32 -13.24
CA GLY A 480 -32.34 21.80 -14.48
C GLY A 480 -31.29 21.91 -15.60
N THR A 481 -30.14 22.49 -15.28
CA THR A 481 -28.99 22.58 -16.21
C THR A 481 -28.47 21.20 -16.59
N VAL A 482 -28.34 20.27 -15.63
CA VAL A 482 -27.86 18.91 -15.91
C VAL A 482 -28.83 18.16 -16.82
N ARG A 483 -30.14 18.22 -16.56
CA ARG A 483 -31.17 17.57 -17.40
C ARG A 483 -31.24 18.17 -18.80
N ASP A 484 -31.14 19.50 -18.92
CA ASP A 484 -31.08 20.17 -20.21
C ASP A 484 -29.90 19.69 -21.06
N VAL A 485 -28.70 19.62 -20.45
CA VAL A 485 -27.51 19.14 -21.15
C VAL A 485 -27.61 17.66 -21.51
N LEU A 486 -28.12 16.80 -20.59
CA LEU A 486 -28.36 15.37 -20.90
C LEU A 486 -29.33 15.23 -22.08
N GLY A 487 -30.42 16.01 -22.11
CA GLY A 487 -31.35 16.03 -23.23
C GLY A 487 -30.67 16.45 -24.53
N ALA A 488 -29.83 17.50 -24.50
CA ALA A 488 -29.13 18.02 -25.66
C ALA A 488 -28.12 17.00 -26.26
N VAL A 489 -27.49 16.16 -25.47
CA VAL A 489 -26.58 15.11 -25.95
C VAL A 489 -27.27 13.76 -26.22
N GLY A 490 -28.60 13.69 -26.15
CA GLY A 490 -29.36 12.46 -26.40
C GLY A 490 -29.34 11.44 -25.26
N LEU A 491 -29.12 11.89 -24.03
CA LEU A 491 -29.14 11.07 -22.81
C LEU A 491 -30.26 11.51 -21.86
N GLY A 492 -31.34 12.10 -22.36
CA GLY A 492 -32.44 12.63 -21.55
C GLY A 492 -33.11 11.56 -20.63
N HIS A 493 -33.12 10.30 -21.05
CA HIS A 493 -33.66 9.18 -20.28
C HIS A 493 -32.92 8.96 -18.95
N LEU A 494 -31.66 9.41 -18.82
CA LEU A 494 -30.87 9.32 -17.58
C LEU A 494 -31.14 10.49 -16.61
N GLY A 495 -31.96 11.45 -17.01
CA GLY A 495 -32.23 12.66 -16.21
C GLY A 495 -32.90 12.39 -14.86
N ASP A 496 -33.62 11.28 -14.70
CA ASP A 496 -34.26 10.90 -13.44
C ASP A 496 -33.38 10.00 -12.56
N GLU A 497 -32.23 9.55 -13.08
CA GLU A 497 -31.28 8.66 -12.39
C GLU A 497 -30.05 9.40 -11.84
N LEU A 498 -30.09 10.72 -11.72
CA LEU A 498 -28.93 11.54 -11.33
C LEU A 498 -28.29 11.11 -10.00
N ASP A 499 -29.10 10.71 -9.04
CA ASP A 499 -28.63 10.34 -7.71
C ASP A 499 -28.53 8.82 -7.53
N GLU A 500 -28.78 8.03 -8.59
CA GLU A 500 -28.56 6.60 -8.60
C GLU A 500 -27.06 6.28 -8.61
N ALA A 501 -26.63 5.48 -7.64
CA ALA A 501 -25.25 4.99 -7.55
C ALA A 501 -25.14 3.64 -8.27
N ASP A 502 -24.31 3.59 -9.31
CA ASP A 502 -24.13 2.39 -10.13
C ASP A 502 -22.70 2.30 -10.69
N ASN A 503 -22.39 1.18 -11.33
CA ASN A 503 -21.19 1.02 -12.14
C ASN A 503 -21.43 1.53 -13.58
N TRP A 504 -21.54 2.84 -13.70
CA TRP A 504 -21.85 3.53 -14.96
C TRP A 504 -20.97 3.10 -16.15
N PRO A 505 -19.63 2.85 -15.98
CA PRO A 505 -18.79 2.33 -17.05
C PRO A 505 -19.23 0.99 -17.64
N GLN A 506 -19.92 0.14 -16.85
CA GLN A 506 -20.43 -1.16 -17.30
C GLN A 506 -21.88 -1.09 -17.78
N ARG A 507 -22.65 -0.15 -17.26
CA ARG A 507 -24.07 0.04 -17.61
C ARG A 507 -24.24 0.77 -18.94
N LEU A 508 -23.40 1.77 -19.21
CA LEU A 508 -23.49 2.58 -20.41
C LEU A 508 -22.72 1.95 -21.57
N SER A 509 -23.32 1.97 -22.76
CA SER A 509 -22.64 1.64 -24.00
C SER A 509 -21.48 2.62 -24.30
N GLY A 510 -20.54 2.25 -25.16
CA GLY A 510 -19.42 3.12 -25.52
C GLY A 510 -19.85 4.49 -26.08
N GLY A 511 -20.91 4.51 -26.88
CA GLY A 511 -21.48 5.75 -27.42
C GLY A 511 -22.12 6.63 -26.34
N GLU A 512 -22.83 6.06 -25.37
CA GLU A 512 -23.40 6.80 -24.23
C GLU A 512 -22.31 7.36 -23.32
N GLN A 513 -21.22 6.61 -23.09
CA GLN A 513 -20.06 7.10 -22.35
C GLN A 513 -19.41 8.30 -23.04
N GLN A 514 -19.29 8.28 -24.37
CA GLN A 514 -18.77 9.42 -25.14
C GLN A 514 -19.70 10.63 -25.10
N ARG A 515 -21.02 10.42 -25.23
CA ARG A 515 -22.01 11.50 -25.06
C ARG A 515 -21.97 12.12 -23.67
N LEU A 516 -21.79 11.28 -22.63
CA LEU A 516 -21.61 11.76 -21.25
C LEU A 516 -20.32 12.58 -21.09
N GLY A 517 -19.24 12.20 -21.78
CA GLY A 517 -18.01 13.00 -21.84
C GLY A 517 -18.25 14.39 -22.45
N VAL A 518 -19.02 14.47 -23.54
CA VAL A 518 -19.38 15.75 -24.17
C VAL A 518 -20.32 16.55 -23.26
N ALA A 519 -21.30 15.91 -22.59
CA ALA A 519 -22.14 16.58 -21.58
C ALA A 519 -21.29 17.24 -20.48
N ARG A 520 -20.26 16.56 -20.01
CA ARG A 520 -19.29 17.12 -19.05
C ARG A 520 -18.54 18.33 -19.60
N ALA A 521 -18.13 18.30 -20.89
CA ALA A 521 -17.49 19.44 -21.50
C ALA A 521 -18.44 20.64 -21.57
N ILE A 522 -19.70 20.44 -21.99
CA ILE A 522 -20.72 21.50 -22.06
C ILE A 522 -20.97 22.10 -20.66
N LEU A 523 -21.10 21.27 -19.61
CA LEU A 523 -21.30 21.73 -18.24
C LEU A 523 -20.09 22.50 -17.70
N SER A 524 -18.86 22.08 -18.02
CA SER A 524 -17.64 22.72 -17.54
C SER A 524 -17.30 24.01 -18.22
N LYS A 525 -17.82 24.25 -19.45
CA LYS A 525 -17.57 25.43 -20.30
C LYS A 525 -16.07 25.77 -20.38
N PRO A 526 -15.22 24.90 -20.95
CA PRO A 526 -13.79 25.15 -21.08
C PRO A 526 -13.54 26.23 -22.12
N ASP A 527 -12.45 27.01 -21.97
CA ASP A 527 -11.96 27.95 -22.98
C ASP A 527 -11.21 27.21 -24.09
N TRP A 528 -10.49 26.11 -23.68
CA TRP A 528 -9.73 25.25 -24.61
C TRP A 528 -10.20 23.80 -24.45
N LEU A 529 -10.74 23.22 -25.53
CA LEU A 529 -11.25 21.85 -25.57
C LEU A 529 -10.45 21.00 -26.55
N PHE A 530 -9.83 19.93 -26.04
CA PHE A 530 -9.10 18.96 -26.85
C PHE A 530 -9.86 17.64 -26.88
N LEU A 531 -10.20 17.16 -28.09
CA LEU A 531 -10.98 15.95 -28.33
C LEU A 531 -10.07 14.89 -28.96
N ASP A 532 -9.74 13.81 -28.23
CA ASP A 532 -8.92 12.70 -28.73
C ASP A 532 -9.83 11.51 -29.09
N GLU A 533 -10.33 11.49 -30.34
CA GLU A 533 -11.27 10.47 -30.85
C GLU A 533 -12.51 10.31 -29.94
N ALA A 534 -12.97 11.40 -29.35
CA ALA A 534 -13.99 11.40 -28.29
C ALA A 534 -15.41 11.03 -28.77
N THR A 535 -15.61 10.85 -30.10
CA THR A 535 -16.88 10.49 -30.74
C THR A 535 -16.80 9.20 -31.58
N SER A 536 -15.67 8.50 -31.54
CA SER A 536 -15.36 7.35 -32.40
C SER A 536 -16.27 6.11 -32.19
N ALA A 537 -17.04 6.03 -31.10
CA ALA A 537 -17.99 4.95 -30.84
C ALA A 537 -19.42 5.27 -31.29
N LEU A 538 -19.65 6.43 -31.93
CA LEU A 538 -20.94 6.86 -32.43
C LEU A 538 -21.06 6.53 -33.92
N ASP A 539 -22.30 6.33 -34.39
CA ASP A 539 -22.57 6.34 -35.80
C ASP A 539 -22.46 7.78 -36.37
N VAL A 540 -22.34 7.89 -37.69
CA VAL A 540 -22.11 9.17 -38.39
C VAL A 540 -23.16 10.22 -38.06
N ALA A 541 -24.44 9.84 -38.02
CA ALA A 541 -25.54 10.77 -37.75
C ALA A 541 -25.51 11.28 -36.30
N ALA A 542 -25.25 10.39 -35.34
CA ALA A 542 -25.12 10.76 -33.94
C ALA A 542 -23.86 11.60 -33.69
N GLU A 543 -22.76 11.32 -34.37
CA GLU A 543 -21.52 12.10 -34.30
C GLU A 543 -21.76 13.55 -34.78
N VAL A 544 -22.37 13.73 -35.94
CA VAL A 544 -22.73 15.05 -36.51
C VAL A 544 -23.62 15.82 -35.52
N ALA A 545 -24.72 15.25 -35.08
CA ALA A 545 -25.64 15.90 -34.16
C ALA A 545 -24.99 16.31 -32.83
N LEU A 546 -24.07 15.46 -32.33
CA LEU A 546 -23.33 15.75 -31.10
C LEU A 546 -22.34 16.91 -31.28
N TYR A 547 -21.65 16.98 -32.42
CA TYR A 547 -20.76 18.09 -32.75
C TYR A 547 -21.52 19.40 -32.97
N GLU A 548 -22.66 19.39 -33.65
CA GLU A 548 -23.55 20.57 -33.76
C GLU A 548 -23.94 21.09 -32.40
N THR A 549 -24.37 20.19 -31.50
CA THR A 549 -24.72 20.52 -30.12
C THR A 549 -23.54 21.13 -29.37
N LEU A 550 -22.36 20.52 -29.49
CA LEU A 550 -21.13 20.97 -28.81
C LEU A 550 -20.75 22.39 -29.24
N ILE A 551 -20.72 22.65 -30.56
CA ILE A 551 -20.36 23.96 -31.12
C ILE A 551 -21.38 25.01 -30.72
N HIS A 552 -22.68 24.69 -30.79
CA HIS A 552 -23.75 25.62 -30.42
C HIS A 552 -23.70 25.98 -28.92
N ARG A 553 -23.37 25.01 -28.04
CA ARG A 553 -23.31 25.22 -26.60
C ARG A 553 -21.99 25.84 -26.12
N LEU A 554 -20.92 25.77 -26.93
CA LEU A 554 -19.58 26.31 -26.63
C LEU A 554 -19.05 27.21 -27.76
N PRO A 555 -19.75 28.29 -28.14
CA PRO A 555 -19.41 29.10 -29.34
C PRO A 555 -18.07 29.83 -29.22
N GLY A 556 -17.61 30.12 -27.97
CA GLY A 556 -16.35 30.82 -27.73
C GLY A 556 -15.16 29.87 -27.41
N ALA A 557 -15.38 28.58 -27.34
CA ALA A 557 -14.27 27.65 -27.03
C ALA A 557 -13.37 27.46 -28.26
N GLY A 558 -12.04 27.47 -28.02
CA GLY A 558 -11.08 26.94 -28.98
C GLY A 558 -11.08 25.42 -28.93
N ILE A 559 -11.40 24.77 -30.07
CA ILE A 559 -11.55 23.30 -30.13
C ILE A 559 -10.47 22.72 -31.02
N VAL A 560 -9.80 21.67 -30.53
CA VAL A 560 -8.90 20.83 -31.33
C VAL A 560 -9.40 19.39 -31.30
N SER A 561 -9.69 18.83 -32.46
CA SER A 561 -10.24 17.48 -32.60
C SER A 561 -9.28 16.55 -33.31
N ILE A 562 -9.08 15.37 -32.81
CA ILE A 562 -8.50 14.24 -33.54
C ILE A 562 -9.64 13.31 -33.89
N THR A 563 -9.82 13.05 -35.20
CA THR A 563 -10.86 12.14 -35.70
C THR A 563 -10.30 11.20 -36.77
N HIS A 564 -11.04 10.13 -37.03
CA HIS A 564 -10.80 9.22 -38.14
C HIS A 564 -11.95 9.39 -39.16
N GLY A 565 -11.66 9.92 -40.34
CA GLY A 565 -12.62 10.17 -41.41
C GLY A 565 -12.89 11.67 -41.62
N ASP A 566 -13.59 11.96 -42.72
CA ASP A 566 -13.80 13.33 -43.22
C ASP A 566 -15.17 13.94 -42.80
N THR A 567 -15.97 13.18 -42.04
CA THR A 567 -17.34 13.57 -41.65
C THR A 567 -17.38 14.87 -40.86
N LEU A 568 -16.37 15.11 -40.03
CA LEU A 568 -16.31 16.28 -39.17
C LEU A 568 -15.56 17.47 -39.78
N ASP A 569 -15.04 17.35 -40.99
CA ASP A 569 -14.31 18.44 -41.68
C ASP A 569 -15.15 19.73 -41.77
N VAL A 570 -16.46 19.60 -42.01
CA VAL A 570 -17.39 20.73 -42.13
C VAL A 570 -17.54 21.58 -40.87
N PHE A 571 -17.20 21.02 -39.71
CA PHE A 571 -17.27 21.69 -38.40
C PHE A 571 -15.99 22.43 -38.03
N HIS A 572 -14.90 22.21 -38.79
CA HIS A 572 -13.58 22.76 -38.50
C HIS A 572 -13.24 23.87 -39.52
N ASN A 573 -12.75 24.99 -39.02
CA ASN A 573 -12.34 26.14 -39.87
C ASN A 573 -10.83 26.10 -40.18
N ARG A 574 -10.08 25.16 -39.60
CA ARG A 574 -8.65 25.01 -39.81
C ARG A 574 -8.26 23.53 -39.74
N ARG A 575 -7.37 23.10 -40.63
CA ARG A 575 -6.83 21.75 -40.64
C ARG A 575 -5.32 21.77 -40.42
N VAL A 576 -4.86 20.98 -39.46
CA VAL A 576 -3.44 20.77 -39.17
C VAL A 576 -3.12 19.29 -39.42
N GLU A 577 -2.15 19.02 -40.26
CA GLU A 577 -1.76 17.67 -40.62
C GLU A 577 -0.42 17.28 -39.95
N MET A 578 -0.38 16.10 -39.38
CA MET A 578 0.85 15.45 -38.88
C MET A 578 1.54 14.72 -40.05
N ALA A 579 2.36 15.45 -40.81
CA ALA A 579 3.12 14.92 -41.94
C ALA A 579 4.56 14.60 -41.56
N ARG A 580 5.24 13.70 -42.30
CA ARG A 580 6.67 13.46 -42.10
C ARG A 580 7.49 14.62 -42.57
N GLY A 581 8.18 15.29 -41.66
CA GLY A 581 9.12 16.35 -41.92
C GLY A 581 10.55 15.88 -42.27
N PRO A 582 11.46 16.82 -42.53
CA PRO A 582 12.87 16.54 -42.73
C PRO A 582 13.46 15.81 -41.51
N GLY A 583 14.14 14.67 -41.74
CA GLY A 583 14.66 13.84 -40.63
C GLY A 583 13.72 12.76 -40.11
N GLY A 584 12.52 12.58 -40.73
CA GLY A 584 11.61 11.48 -40.42
C GLY A 584 10.67 11.71 -39.23
N LEU A 585 10.80 12.83 -38.54
CA LEU A 585 9.91 13.24 -37.44
C LEU A 585 8.56 13.70 -37.98
N PHE A 586 7.45 13.35 -37.32
CA PHE A 586 6.14 13.91 -37.68
C PHE A 586 6.02 15.36 -37.20
N GLN A 587 5.58 16.25 -38.10
CA GLN A 587 5.40 17.67 -37.82
C GLN A 587 3.94 18.08 -38.04
N ALA A 588 3.41 18.85 -37.10
CA ALA A 588 2.13 19.51 -37.25
C ALA A 588 2.29 20.75 -38.16
N ALA A 589 1.65 20.76 -39.30
CA ALA A 589 1.66 21.86 -40.24
C ALA A 589 0.23 22.21 -40.68
N ASP A 590 -0.05 23.52 -40.81
CA ASP A 590 -1.31 23.97 -41.35
C ASP A 590 -1.45 23.54 -42.83
N VAL A 591 -2.56 22.91 -43.15
CA VAL A 591 -2.95 22.63 -44.52
C VAL A 591 -3.71 23.85 -45.04
N LEU A 592 -3.13 24.59 -46.01
CA LEU A 592 -3.85 25.66 -46.70
C LEU A 592 -5.08 25.05 -47.36
N PRO A 593 -6.27 25.69 -47.25
CA PRO A 593 -7.43 25.23 -48.00
C PRO A 593 -7.08 25.20 -49.48
N GLN A 594 -7.21 24.01 -50.10
CA GLN A 594 -7.15 23.94 -51.56
C GLN A 594 -8.23 24.87 -52.11
N ALA A 595 -7.82 25.89 -52.90
CA ALA A 595 -8.75 26.69 -53.61
C ALA A 595 -9.64 25.75 -54.45
N ALA A 596 -10.95 25.77 -54.18
CA ALA A 596 -11.89 24.99 -54.95
C ALA A 596 -11.78 25.50 -56.40
N GLU A 597 -11.24 24.68 -57.31
CA GLU A 597 -11.31 24.90 -58.77
C GLU A 597 -12.73 24.64 -59.25
#